data_ce1980a0234a7998c5780f1dfd5366c2
#
_entry.id   ce1980a0234a7998c5780f1dfd5366c2
#
_cell.length_a   1.000
_cell.length_b   1.000
_cell.length_c   1.000
_cell.angle_alpha   90.00
_cell.angle_beta   90.00
_cell.angle_gamma   90.00
#
_symmetry.space_group_name_H-M   'P 1'
#
loop_
_entity.id
_entity.type
_entity.pdbx_description
1 polymer ?
#
loop_
_entity_poly.entity_id
_entity_poly.type
_entity_poly.pdbx_seq_one_letter_code
_entity_poly.pdbx_strand_id
1 'polypeptide(L)'
;MNATRFFYLLMLLASIITTTNAQSKYFTRTGTVIFDAEGKLDDIEEIKAKNTAATCVLDAATGQMEWAVTMTKFAFANSLMQKHFNENYVESEKYPKASFKGKINDISKVNFDKDGTYPVAVNGIMTLHGVTKEVNVKGVITIEKGKILVSSGFDVPLKDYKIDIPTVVFVKIAESAKITVSAALEILNGK
;
A
#
# COMPACT_ATOMS: atom_id res chain seq x y z
N MET A 1 -37.29 -12.39 52.67
CA MET A 1 -36.28 -12.00 51.68
C MET A 1 -37.05 -11.58 50.42
N ASN A 2 -37.19 -10.27 50.19
CA ASN A 2 -38.25 -9.71 49.36
C ASN A 2 -37.97 -9.92 47.86
N ALA A 3 -38.94 -10.45 47.13
CA ALA A 3 -38.93 -10.69 45.67
C ALA A 3 -38.48 -9.47 44.87
N THR A 4 -38.73 -8.28 45.37
CA THR A 4 -38.32 -7.00 44.74
C THR A 4 -36.80 -6.82 44.67
N ARG A 5 -36.05 -7.33 45.67
CA ARG A 5 -34.55 -7.25 45.64
C ARG A 5 -33.92 -8.23 44.67
N PHE A 6 -34.58 -9.35 44.40
CA PHE A 6 -34.12 -10.33 43.42
C PHE A 6 -34.32 -9.83 42.00
N PHE A 7 -35.37 -9.03 41.76
CA PHE A 7 -35.65 -8.45 40.44
C PHE A 7 -34.62 -7.35 40.04
N TYR A 8 -34.20 -6.54 41.02
CA TYR A 8 -33.15 -5.53 40.77
C TYR A 8 -31.78 -6.15 40.58
N LEU A 9 -31.47 -7.28 41.16
CA LEU A 9 -30.21 -7.98 40.98
C LEU A 9 -30.13 -8.64 39.58
N LEU A 10 -31.27 -9.11 39.05
CA LEU A 10 -31.35 -9.68 37.69
C LEU A 10 -31.27 -8.60 36.59
N MET A 11 -31.74 -7.38 36.89
CA MET A 11 -31.70 -6.27 35.96
C MET A 11 -30.30 -5.61 35.82
N LEU A 12 -29.44 -5.79 36.84
CA LEU A 12 -28.08 -5.26 36.85
C LEU A 12 -27.08 -6.16 36.10
N LEU A 13 -27.46 -7.42 35.79
CA LEU A 13 -26.61 -8.38 35.10
C LEU A 13 -26.75 -8.32 33.55
N ALA A 14 -27.69 -7.48 33.05
CA ALA A 14 -28.04 -7.44 31.62
C ALA A 14 -27.28 -6.37 30.81
N SER A 15 -26.26 -5.71 31.33
CA SER A 15 -25.71 -4.51 30.70
C SER A 15 -24.19 -4.49 30.56
N ILE A 16 -23.55 -5.61 30.22
CA ILE A 16 -22.17 -5.51 29.71
C ILE A 16 -22.03 -6.44 28.52
N ILE A 17 -22.77 -6.14 27.44
CA ILE A 17 -22.33 -6.56 26.13
C ILE A 17 -21.38 -5.46 25.65
N THR A 18 -20.12 -5.50 26.08
CA THR A 18 -19.07 -4.78 25.45
C THR A 18 -18.86 -5.46 24.09
N THR A 19 -19.42 -4.89 23.03
CA THR A 19 -18.98 -5.20 21.67
C THR A 19 -17.53 -4.78 21.58
N THR A 20 -16.62 -5.70 21.84
CA THR A 20 -15.23 -5.53 21.45
C THR A 20 -15.26 -5.46 19.93
N ASN A 21 -15.21 -4.24 19.38
CA ASN A 21 -14.81 -4.06 18.00
C ASN A 21 -13.42 -4.67 17.88
N ALA A 22 -13.37 -5.92 17.48
CA ALA A 22 -12.14 -6.57 17.12
C ALA A 22 -11.52 -5.70 16.03
N GLN A 23 -10.49 -4.96 16.38
CA GLN A 23 -9.78 -4.06 15.50
C GLN A 23 -9.10 -4.93 14.44
N SER A 24 -9.81 -5.17 13.33
CA SER A 24 -9.35 -6.07 12.29
C SER A 24 -8.28 -5.36 11.49
N LYS A 25 -7.03 -5.60 11.88
CA LYS A 25 -5.87 -5.18 11.08
C LYS A 25 -5.50 -6.33 10.15
N TYR A 26 -5.22 -5.95 8.94
CA TYR A 26 -4.78 -6.87 7.89
C TYR A 26 -3.37 -6.49 7.44
N PHE A 27 -2.57 -7.48 7.09
CA PHE A 27 -1.18 -7.25 6.69
C PHE A 27 -0.70 -8.22 5.64
N THR A 28 0.40 -7.87 4.97
CA THR A 28 1.22 -8.80 4.19
C THR A 28 2.69 -8.36 4.22
N ARG A 29 3.58 -9.30 3.89
CA ARG A 29 5.02 -9.05 3.64
C ARG A 29 5.43 -9.45 2.23
N THR A 30 4.47 -9.83 1.42
CA THR A 30 4.66 -10.34 0.06
C THR A 30 3.89 -9.52 -0.98
N GLY A 31 3.63 -8.26 -0.65
CA GLY A 31 3.03 -7.31 -1.59
C GLY A 31 3.92 -7.13 -2.81
N THR A 32 3.29 -6.96 -3.96
CA THR A 32 3.97 -6.73 -5.24
C THR A 32 3.91 -5.26 -5.59
N VAL A 33 5.05 -4.72 -5.99
CA VAL A 33 5.17 -3.39 -6.60
C VAL A 33 5.87 -3.54 -7.94
N ILE A 34 5.25 -3.04 -8.99
CA ILE A 34 5.83 -2.96 -10.33
C ILE A 34 6.18 -1.49 -10.58
N PHE A 35 7.41 -1.27 -10.97
CA PHE A 35 7.94 -0.02 -11.48
C PHE A 35 8.08 -0.15 -12.99
N ASP A 36 7.59 0.83 -13.72
CA ASP A 36 7.64 0.88 -15.18
C ASP A 36 7.92 2.34 -15.58
N ALA A 37 9.08 2.57 -16.15
CA ALA A 37 9.53 3.88 -16.62
C ALA A 37 9.93 3.83 -18.10
N GLU A 38 9.24 3.03 -18.90
CA GLU A 38 9.46 2.94 -20.33
C GLU A 38 9.23 4.29 -21.02
N GLY A 39 10.21 4.69 -21.82
CA GLY A 39 10.14 5.88 -22.66
C GLY A 39 9.27 5.65 -23.91
N LYS A 40 9.37 6.58 -24.87
CA LYS A 40 8.51 6.59 -26.07
C LYS A 40 9.03 5.72 -27.23
N LEU A 41 10.20 5.09 -27.11
CA LEU A 41 10.79 4.31 -28.18
C LEU A 41 10.54 2.81 -27.95
N ASP A 42 9.80 2.20 -28.84
CA ASP A 42 9.36 0.80 -28.78
C ASP A 42 10.48 -0.25 -28.95
N ASP A 43 11.69 0.15 -29.38
CA ASP A 43 12.81 -0.77 -29.70
C ASP A 43 13.88 -0.84 -28.60
N ILE A 44 13.60 -0.39 -27.39
CA ILE A 44 14.58 -0.29 -26.33
C ILE A 44 14.24 -1.22 -25.17
N GLU A 45 15.31 -1.74 -24.58
CA GLU A 45 15.28 -2.59 -23.39
C GLU A 45 14.26 -2.10 -22.33
N GLU A 46 13.38 -2.97 -21.91
CA GLU A 46 12.26 -2.74 -20.98
C GLU A 46 12.78 -2.18 -19.65
N ILE A 47 12.41 -0.92 -19.31
CA ILE A 47 12.76 -0.27 -18.03
C ILE A 47 11.69 -0.58 -17.01
N LYS A 48 11.61 -1.84 -16.66
CA LYS A 48 10.61 -2.39 -15.76
C LYS A 48 11.25 -3.24 -14.69
N ALA A 49 10.73 -3.11 -13.46
CA ALA A 49 11.21 -3.89 -12.34
C ALA A 49 10.05 -4.35 -11.47
N LYS A 50 10.25 -5.46 -10.77
CA LYS A 50 9.27 -6.04 -9.87
C LYS A 50 9.88 -6.27 -8.49
N ASN A 51 9.17 -5.81 -7.46
CA ASN A 51 9.44 -6.10 -6.07
C ASN A 51 8.28 -6.95 -5.51
N THR A 52 8.56 -8.10 -4.91
CA THR A 52 7.56 -9.01 -4.33
C THR A 52 7.68 -9.12 -2.81
N ALA A 53 8.39 -8.20 -2.18
CA ALA A 53 8.65 -8.17 -0.74
C ALA A 53 8.18 -6.87 -0.08
N ALA A 54 7.19 -6.20 -0.67
CA ALA A 54 6.59 -5.04 -0.06
C ALA A 54 5.71 -5.45 1.13
N THR A 55 5.77 -4.66 2.20
CA THR A 55 4.84 -4.80 3.33
C THR A 55 3.66 -3.86 3.17
N CYS A 56 2.47 -4.35 3.51
CA CYS A 56 1.26 -3.54 3.59
C CYS A 56 0.53 -3.84 4.89
N VAL A 57 0.01 -2.81 5.54
CA VAL A 57 -0.90 -2.92 6.69
C VAL A 57 -2.14 -2.09 6.38
N LEU A 58 -3.31 -2.64 6.64
CA LEU A 58 -4.61 -1.97 6.53
C LEU A 58 -5.37 -2.14 7.85
N ASP A 59 -5.80 -1.05 8.42
CA ASP A 59 -6.76 -1.03 9.52
C ASP A 59 -8.18 -0.83 8.93
N ALA A 60 -8.98 -1.89 8.93
CA ALA A 60 -10.31 -1.87 8.34
C ALA A 60 -11.31 -0.99 9.12
N ALA A 61 -11.08 -0.74 10.40
CA ALA A 61 -11.94 0.10 11.20
C ALA A 61 -11.75 1.59 10.91
N THR A 62 -10.49 2.00 10.67
CA THR A 62 -10.14 3.42 10.49
C THR A 62 -9.88 3.81 9.05
N GLY A 63 -9.61 2.82 8.18
CA GLY A 63 -9.15 3.01 6.81
C GLY A 63 -7.68 3.42 6.71
N GLN A 64 -6.92 3.42 7.80
CA GLN A 64 -5.49 3.70 7.76
C GLN A 64 -4.75 2.60 7.01
N MET A 65 -3.84 3.01 6.13
CA MET A 65 -3.05 2.10 5.30
C MET A 65 -1.58 2.54 5.29
N GLU A 66 -0.68 1.58 5.46
CA GLU A 66 0.75 1.82 5.36
C GLU A 66 1.39 0.82 4.40
N TRP A 67 2.30 1.32 3.55
CA TRP A 67 3.16 0.51 2.70
C TRP A 67 4.62 0.83 2.98
N ALA A 68 5.46 -0.21 2.93
CA ALA A 68 6.91 -0.04 2.95
C ALA A 68 7.55 -0.95 1.89
N VAL A 69 8.45 -0.37 1.11
CA VAL A 69 9.10 -1.01 -0.04
C VAL A 69 10.61 -0.85 0.11
N THR A 70 11.33 -1.96 0.21
CA THR A 70 12.79 -1.97 0.23
C THR A 70 13.31 -1.81 -1.20
N MET A 71 14.06 -0.74 -1.48
CA MET A 71 14.47 -0.38 -2.85
C MET A 71 15.37 -1.42 -3.50
N THR A 72 16.30 -2.01 -2.77
CA THR A 72 17.20 -3.07 -3.26
C THR A 72 16.50 -4.39 -3.63
N LYS A 73 15.20 -4.53 -3.32
CA LYS A 73 14.39 -5.71 -3.66
C LYS A 73 13.68 -5.60 -5.02
N PHE A 74 13.85 -4.50 -5.73
CA PHE A 74 13.42 -4.44 -7.12
C PHE A 74 14.34 -5.30 -7.99
N ALA A 75 13.75 -6.22 -8.74
CA ALA A 75 14.44 -7.09 -9.69
C ALA A 75 14.16 -6.62 -11.12
N PHE A 76 15.21 -6.34 -11.85
CA PHE A 76 15.21 -6.00 -13.28
C PHE A 76 15.62 -7.24 -14.09
N ALA A 77 15.19 -7.31 -15.35
CA ALA A 77 15.67 -8.34 -16.27
C ALA A 77 17.17 -8.21 -16.56
N ASN A 78 17.67 -6.95 -16.62
CA ASN A 78 19.06 -6.62 -16.86
C ASN A 78 19.76 -6.18 -15.57
N SER A 79 20.87 -6.88 -15.24
CA SER A 79 21.64 -6.60 -14.01
C SER A 79 22.34 -5.23 -14.01
N LEU A 80 22.76 -4.73 -15.18
CA LEU A 80 23.36 -3.40 -15.29
C LEU A 80 22.32 -2.32 -15.03
N MET A 81 21.10 -2.49 -15.54
CA MET A 81 19.99 -1.59 -15.28
C MET A 81 19.60 -1.61 -13.78
N GLN A 82 19.57 -2.78 -13.17
CA GLN A 82 19.36 -2.90 -11.72
C GLN A 82 20.44 -2.15 -10.91
N LYS A 83 21.69 -2.26 -11.33
CA LYS A 83 22.80 -1.53 -10.73
C LYS A 83 22.61 -0.02 -10.85
N HIS A 84 22.32 0.48 -12.07
CA HIS A 84 22.07 1.91 -12.31
C HIS A 84 20.87 2.42 -11.51
N PHE A 85 19.79 1.65 -11.45
CA PHE A 85 18.62 1.99 -10.62
C PHE A 85 19.03 2.21 -9.17
N ASN A 86 19.77 1.28 -8.58
CA ASN A 86 20.17 1.35 -7.17
C ASN A 86 21.18 2.46 -6.87
N GLU A 87 22.18 2.63 -7.74
CA GLU A 87 23.32 3.51 -7.48
C GLU A 87 23.08 4.96 -7.95
N ASN A 88 22.47 5.12 -9.14
CA ASN A 88 22.42 6.42 -9.81
C ASN A 88 21.04 7.10 -9.72
N TYR A 89 19.95 6.33 -9.64
CA TYR A 89 18.61 6.90 -9.67
C TYR A 89 17.97 6.97 -8.28
N VAL A 90 17.85 5.86 -7.58
CA VAL A 90 17.19 5.85 -6.28
C VAL A 90 18.15 5.90 -5.09
N GLU A 91 19.46 5.85 -5.32
CA GLU A 91 20.50 5.89 -4.30
C GLU A 91 20.14 4.98 -3.12
N SER A 92 19.92 3.68 -3.39
CA SER A 92 19.30 2.76 -2.41
C SER A 92 20.13 2.51 -1.15
N GLU A 93 21.43 2.81 -1.15
CA GLU A 93 22.26 2.81 0.05
C GLU A 93 21.88 3.96 1.01
N LYS A 94 21.60 5.13 0.45
CA LYS A 94 21.24 6.33 1.20
C LYS A 94 19.74 6.38 1.51
N TYR A 95 18.91 5.91 0.58
CA TYR A 95 17.45 5.87 0.69
C TYR A 95 16.93 4.43 0.53
N PRO A 96 17.16 3.55 1.52
CA PRO A 96 16.92 2.12 1.37
C PRO A 96 15.43 1.74 1.27
N LYS A 97 14.52 2.67 1.60
CA LYS A 97 13.07 2.39 1.63
C LYS A 97 12.27 3.53 1.01
N ALA A 98 11.27 3.17 0.24
CA ALA A 98 10.12 4.02 -0.02
C ALA A 98 8.98 3.64 0.93
N SER A 99 8.13 4.61 1.30
CA SER A 99 6.98 4.38 2.17
C SER A 99 5.78 5.21 1.74
N PHE A 100 4.60 4.70 2.05
CA PHE A 100 3.34 5.41 1.92
C PHE A 100 2.55 5.23 3.21
N LYS A 101 2.00 6.33 3.73
CA LYS A 101 1.06 6.33 4.85
C LYS A 101 -0.15 7.13 4.45
N GLY A 102 -1.31 6.50 4.43
CA GLY A 102 -2.52 7.13 3.97
C GLY A 102 -3.76 6.65 4.68
N LYS A 103 -4.88 7.26 4.31
CA LYS A 103 -6.20 6.91 4.81
C LYS A 103 -7.18 6.82 3.64
N ILE A 104 -7.98 5.76 3.64
CA ILE A 104 -9.11 5.61 2.73
C ILE A 104 -10.15 6.67 3.12
N ASN A 105 -10.58 7.50 2.17
CA ASN A 105 -11.44 8.66 2.43
C ASN A 105 -12.79 8.29 3.05
N ASP A 106 -13.36 7.17 2.61
CA ASP A 106 -14.69 6.72 3.06
C ASP A 106 -14.68 5.20 3.22
N ILE A 107 -14.06 4.75 4.32
CA ILE A 107 -13.93 3.32 4.62
C ILE A 107 -15.29 2.63 4.84
N SER A 108 -16.32 3.39 5.22
CA SER A 108 -17.67 2.85 5.46
C SER A 108 -18.33 2.28 4.20
N LYS A 109 -17.84 2.64 3.01
CA LYS A 109 -18.28 2.08 1.72
C LYS A 109 -17.71 0.69 1.45
N VAL A 110 -16.71 0.25 2.21
CA VAL A 110 -16.12 -1.08 2.09
C VAL A 110 -16.75 -2.00 3.11
N ASN A 111 -17.51 -2.99 2.64
CA ASN A 111 -18.05 -4.03 3.52
C ASN A 111 -17.10 -5.23 3.52
N PHE A 112 -16.29 -5.36 4.57
CA PHE A 112 -15.29 -6.41 4.70
C PHE A 112 -15.86 -7.82 4.91
N ASP A 113 -17.16 -7.93 5.25
CA ASP A 113 -17.85 -9.22 5.45
C ASP A 113 -18.58 -9.71 4.20
N LYS A 114 -18.53 -8.93 3.09
CA LYS A 114 -19.27 -9.24 1.87
C LYS A 114 -18.32 -9.29 0.67
N ASP A 115 -18.35 -10.38 -0.07
CA ASP A 115 -17.65 -10.51 -1.34
C ASP A 115 -18.07 -9.37 -2.29
N GLY A 116 -17.08 -8.76 -2.93
CA GLY A 116 -17.31 -7.64 -3.83
C GLY A 116 -16.04 -6.87 -4.17
N THR A 117 -16.19 -5.91 -5.07
CA THR A 117 -15.13 -5.01 -5.52
C THR A 117 -15.50 -3.59 -5.13
N TYR A 118 -14.64 -2.95 -4.36
CA TYR A 118 -14.87 -1.65 -3.74
C TYR A 118 -13.82 -0.64 -4.24
N PRO A 119 -14.17 0.26 -5.18
CA PRO A 119 -13.31 1.36 -5.56
C PRO A 119 -13.10 2.32 -4.36
N VAL A 120 -11.85 2.70 -4.13
CA VAL A 120 -11.48 3.59 -3.02
C VAL A 120 -10.56 4.71 -3.51
N ALA A 121 -10.61 5.85 -2.82
CA ALA A 121 -9.62 6.90 -2.92
C ALA A 121 -8.86 6.99 -1.61
N VAL A 122 -7.54 7.11 -1.69
CA VAL A 122 -6.65 7.13 -0.53
C VAL A 122 -5.83 8.42 -0.56
N ASN A 123 -5.98 9.26 0.43
CA ASN A 123 -5.13 10.42 0.65
C ASN A 123 -4.00 10.03 1.60
N GLY A 124 -2.79 10.42 1.27
CA GLY A 124 -1.66 10.06 2.11
C GLY A 124 -0.39 10.79 1.75
N ILE A 125 0.67 10.37 2.42
CA ILE A 125 2.01 10.92 2.29
C ILE A 125 2.91 9.80 1.76
N MET A 126 3.58 10.07 0.66
CA MET A 126 4.58 9.17 0.08
C MET A 126 5.98 9.74 0.29
N THR A 127 6.89 8.92 0.79
CA THR A 127 8.32 9.23 0.89
C THR A 127 9.08 8.33 -0.07
N LEU A 128 9.81 8.95 -0.98
CA LEU A 128 10.67 8.29 -1.97
C LEU A 128 11.94 9.14 -2.14
N HIS A 129 13.10 8.50 -2.22
CA HIS A 129 14.39 9.18 -2.43
C HIS A 129 14.62 10.35 -1.44
N GLY A 130 14.21 10.17 -0.18
CA GLY A 130 14.31 11.19 0.88
C GLY A 130 13.34 12.37 0.75
N VAL A 131 12.51 12.42 -0.28
CA VAL A 131 11.49 13.47 -0.48
C VAL A 131 10.12 12.95 -0.07
N THR A 132 9.40 13.78 0.68
CA THR A 132 8.05 13.47 1.17
C THR A 132 7.03 14.39 0.50
N LYS A 133 5.97 13.79 -0.07
CA LYS A 133 4.88 14.52 -0.74
C LYS A 133 3.53 13.96 -0.38
N GLU A 134 2.52 14.83 -0.34
CA GLU A 134 1.12 14.43 -0.31
C GLU A 134 0.71 13.88 -1.67
N VAL A 135 -0.01 12.76 -1.65
CA VAL A 135 -0.50 12.09 -2.84
C VAL A 135 -1.94 11.63 -2.63
N ASN A 136 -2.72 11.67 -3.70
CA ASN A 136 -4.07 11.12 -3.75
C ASN A 136 -4.08 10.02 -4.82
N VAL A 137 -4.33 8.80 -4.41
CA VAL A 137 -4.32 7.65 -5.31
C VAL A 137 -5.68 6.96 -5.30
N LYS A 138 -6.09 6.45 -6.46
CA LYS A 138 -7.26 5.60 -6.60
C LYS A 138 -6.83 4.16 -6.52
N GLY A 139 -7.61 3.35 -5.84
CA GLY A 139 -7.34 1.92 -5.72
C GLY A 139 -8.64 1.11 -5.67
N VAL A 140 -8.46 -0.18 -5.53
CA VAL A 140 -9.56 -1.14 -5.43
C VAL A 140 -9.26 -2.09 -4.28
N ILE A 141 -10.27 -2.33 -3.45
CA ILE A 141 -10.29 -3.42 -2.47
C ILE A 141 -11.25 -4.48 -3.02
N THR A 142 -10.77 -5.70 -3.19
CA THR A 142 -11.60 -6.83 -3.57
C THR A 142 -11.65 -7.82 -2.41
N ILE A 143 -12.87 -8.21 -2.03
CA ILE A 143 -13.12 -9.23 -1.02
C ILE A 143 -13.67 -10.45 -1.73
N GLU A 144 -12.97 -11.56 -1.58
CA GLU A 144 -13.33 -12.82 -2.21
C GLU A 144 -13.11 -13.97 -1.22
N LYS A 145 -14.19 -14.61 -0.79
CA LYS A 145 -14.16 -15.75 0.16
C LYS A 145 -13.34 -15.43 1.43
N GLY A 146 -13.53 -14.22 1.97
CA GLY A 146 -12.83 -13.74 3.16
C GLY A 146 -11.37 -13.31 2.93
N LYS A 147 -10.85 -13.37 1.71
CA LYS A 147 -9.55 -12.82 1.35
C LYS A 147 -9.70 -11.37 0.94
N ILE A 148 -8.79 -10.52 1.40
CA ILE A 148 -8.75 -9.10 1.04
C ILE A 148 -7.59 -8.88 0.08
N LEU A 149 -7.93 -8.45 -1.12
CA LEU A 149 -6.98 -8.07 -2.15
C LEU A 149 -7.03 -6.56 -2.31
N VAL A 150 -5.88 -5.92 -2.33
CA VAL A 150 -5.76 -4.49 -2.57
C VAL A 150 -4.92 -4.23 -3.81
N SER A 151 -5.32 -3.26 -4.62
CA SER A 151 -4.56 -2.87 -5.81
C SER A 151 -4.72 -1.38 -6.11
N SER A 152 -3.68 -0.79 -6.71
CA SER A 152 -3.69 0.58 -7.20
C SER A 152 -2.68 0.74 -8.34
N GLY A 153 -2.95 1.68 -9.24
CA GLY A 153 -2.03 2.11 -10.28
C GLY A 153 -2.00 3.65 -10.33
N PHE A 154 -0.81 4.22 -10.33
CA PHE A 154 -0.60 5.67 -10.36
C PHE A 154 0.75 6.02 -10.95
N ASP A 155 0.87 7.27 -11.42
CA ASP A 155 2.11 7.79 -11.96
C ASP A 155 2.88 8.58 -10.91
N VAL A 156 4.22 8.44 -10.95
CA VAL A 156 5.15 9.13 -10.05
C VAL A 156 6.09 9.98 -10.91
N PRO A 157 5.92 11.31 -10.96
CA PRO A 157 6.86 12.19 -11.62
C PRO A 157 8.22 12.12 -10.91
N LEU A 158 9.26 11.62 -11.60
CA LEU A 158 10.57 11.34 -10.99
C LEU A 158 11.24 12.60 -10.46
N LYS A 159 11.11 13.72 -11.19
CA LYS A 159 11.61 15.02 -10.79
C LYS A 159 11.04 15.52 -9.46
N ASP A 160 9.81 15.15 -9.15
CA ASP A 160 9.15 15.50 -7.90
C ASP A 160 9.84 14.92 -6.66
N TYR A 161 10.57 13.83 -6.85
CA TYR A 161 11.34 13.15 -5.82
C TYR A 161 12.86 13.31 -6.01
N LYS A 162 13.27 14.34 -6.75
CA LYS A 162 14.69 14.64 -7.02
C LYS A 162 15.44 13.47 -7.66
N ILE A 163 14.75 12.67 -8.46
CA ILE A 163 15.34 11.61 -9.26
C ILE A 163 15.58 12.21 -10.66
N ASP A 164 16.84 12.55 -10.92
CA ASP A 164 17.21 13.18 -12.17
C ASP A 164 17.53 12.13 -13.24
N ILE A 165 16.99 12.34 -14.45
CA ILE A 165 17.27 11.51 -15.61
C ILE A 165 18.25 12.28 -16.50
N PRO A 166 19.47 11.75 -16.77
CA PRO A 166 20.42 12.40 -17.64
C PRO A 166 19.84 12.61 -19.05
N THR A 167 20.07 13.79 -19.66
CA THR A 167 19.50 14.18 -20.95
C THR A 167 19.80 13.19 -22.08
N VAL A 168 20.95 12.52 -22.03
CA VAL A 168 21.37 11.52 -23.02
C VAL A 168 20.50 10.25 -23.02
N VAL A 169 19.70 10.01 -21.99
CA VAL A 169 18.81 8.85 -21.86
C VAL A 169 17.33 9.23 -21.78
N PHE A 170 16.97 10.52 -21.87
CA PHE A 170 15.57 10.99 -21.83
C PHE A 170 14.63 10.34 -22.84
N VAL A 171 15.18 9.90 -23.97
CA VAL A 171 14.37 9.21 -25.00
C VAL A 171 13.97 7.81 -24.55
N LYS A 172 14.72 7.25 -23.59
CA LYS A 172 14.61 5.86 -23.12
C LYS A 172 13.85 5.75 -21.80
N ILE A 173 13.91 6.76 -20.96
CA ILE A 173 13.32 6.76 -19.62
C ILE A 173 12.20 7.80 -19.59
N ALA A 174 11.01 7.41 -19.16
CA ALA A 174 9.90 8.33 -18.99
C ALA A 174 10.17 9.29 -17.82
N GLU A 175 9.70 10.54 -17.94
CA GLU A 175 9.76 11.54 -16.86
C GLU A 175 8.90 11.14 -15.65
N SER A 176 7.93 10.26 -15.87
CA SER A 176 7.04 9.71 -14.85
C SER A 176 7.07 8.19 -14.87
N ALA A 177 7.32 7.57 -13.75
CA ALA A 177 7.22 6.13 -13.61
C ALA A 177 5.79 5.71 -13.29
N LYS A 178 5.27 4.73 -14.00
CA LYS A 178 4.00 4.08 -13.68
C LYS A 178 4.24 3.05 -12.59
N ILE A 179 3.58 3.22 -11.48
CA ILE A 179 3.65 2.31 -10.34
C ILE A 179 2.36 1.51 -10.25
N THR A 180 2.48 0.19 -10.19
CA THR A 180 1.36 -0.69 -9.87
C THR A 180 1.66 -1.43 -8.58
N VAL A 181 0.72 -1.37 -7.64
CA VAL A 181 0.83 -2.09 -6.38
C VAL A 181 -0.31 -3.10 -6.24
N SER A 182 -0.02 -4.26 -5.66
CA SER A 182 -1.04 -5.25 -5.33
C SER A 182 -0.60 -6.08 -4.13
N ALA A 183 -1.57 -6.49 -3.31
CA ALA A 183 -1.33 -7.35 -2.17
C ALA A 183 -2.56 -8.18 -1.81
N ALA A 184 -2.32 -9.42 -1.36
CA ALA A 184 -3.28 -10.21 -0.61
C ALA A 184 -2.97 -10.02 0.87
N LEU A 185 -3.96 -9.59 1.63
CA LEU A 185 -3.83 -9.27 3.05
C LEU A 185 -4.42 -10.40 3.90
N GLU A 186 -3.75 -10.70 5.00
CA GLU A 186 -4.15 -11.67 6.01
C GLU A 186 -4.46 -10.93 7.33
N ILE A 187 -5.30 -11.53 8.18
CA ILE A 187 -5.61 -10.96 9.49
C ILE A 187 -4.33 -10.88 10.32
N LEU A 188 -4.03 -9.70 10.85
CA LEU A 188 -2.97 -9.49 11.82
C LEU A 188 -3.47 -9.95 13.19
N ASN A 189 -3.26 -11.23 13.51
CA ASN A 189 -3.55 -11.73 14.85
C ASN A 189 -2.54 -11.12 15.82
N GLY A 190 -2.99 -10.22 16.70
CA GLY A 190 -2.20 -9.77 17.83
C GLY A 190 -1.87 -10.96 18.74
N LYS A 191 -0.57 -11.20 18.97
CA LYS A 191 -0.12 -12.08 20.03
C LYS A 191 -0.23 -11.38 21.36
#